data_c2911c0a1712dc1067c0ad23f4bdf572
#
_entry.id   c2911c0a1712dc1067c0ad23f4bdf572
#
_cell.length_a   1.000
_cell.length_b   1.000
_cell.length_c   1.000
_cell.angle_alpha   90.00
_cell.angle_beta   90.00
_cell.angle_gamma   90.00
#
_symmetry.space_group_name_H-M   'P 1'
#
loop_
_entity.id
_entity.type
_entity.pdbx_description
1 polymer ?
#
loop_
_entity_poly.entity_id
_entity_poly.type
_entity_poly.pdbx_seq_one_letter_code
_entity_poly.pdbx_strand_id
1 'polypeptide(L)'
;MARMGRLVTSLPMSLVTLYQSQIACKGLVSLAFSQSGQSPDLVAPTRYFTEGGAITAAFVNKKDSPLAQAAQWVFPLHAGTEASVAATKSYIAQLVAGARIVAAWQDDLVLQSALSALPGVLSRAAHMDWSVGLEVLHHVDRLFVIGRGTGMPVALEAALKFKETCGIQAEAFSSAEVKHGPMALIEEGYPLLVFAPRGPAQAGLLALAEEMRLRGAKVLLAAPTGTPGANLPIVETDSIDLDPISLIQSFYPMV
;
A
#
# COMPACT_ATOMS: atom_id res chain seq x y z
N MET A 1 11.57 -8.49 -2.93
CA MET A 1 12.63 -8.27 -3.94
C MET A 1 13.85 -7.53 -3.35
N ALA A 2 13.69 -6.38 -2.68
CA ALA A 2 14.85 -5.67 -2.12
C ALA A 2 15.69 -6.51 -1.16
N ARG A 3 15.07 -7.31 -0.27
CA ARG A 3 15.77 -8.26 0.61
C ARG A 3 16.53 -9.38 -0.13
N MET A 4 16.22 -9.60 -1.40
CA MET A 4 16.95 -10.53 -2.29
C MET A 4 18.17 -9.86 -2.97
N GLY A 5 18.53 -8.64 -2.60
CA GLY A 5 19.56 -7.87 -3.27
C GLY A 5 19.20 -7.42 -4.70
N ARG A 6 17.92 -7.43 -5.05
CA ARG A 6 17.44 -6.94 -6.35
C ARG A 6 16.99 -5.50 -6.21
N LEU A 7 17.54 -4.61 -7.02
CA LEU A 7 17.10 -3.23 -7.10
C LEU A 7 15.71 -3.18 -7.73
N VAL A 8 14.76 -2.59 -7.01
CA VAL A 8 13.41 -2.33 -7.47
C VAL A 8 13.11 -0.87 -7.23
N THR A 9 12.63 -0.18 -8.24
CA THR A 9 12.26 1.24 -8.15
C THR A 9 10.90 1.50 -8.78
N SER A 10 10.17 2.45 -8.22
CA SER A 10 9.02 3.07 -8.89
C SER A 10 9.57 4.14 -9.83
N LEU A 11 9.25 4.03 -11.11
CA LEU A 11 9.70 4.98 -12.12
C LEU A 11 8.69 6.12 -12.25
N PRO A 12 9.10 7.39 -12.12
CA PRO A 12 8.24 8.51 -12.52
C PRO A 12 7.94 8.43 -14.02
N MET A 13 6.66 8.25 -14.37
CA MET A 13 6.24 8.03 -15.76
C MET A 13 6.58 9.22 -16.66
N SER A 14 6.64 10.43 -16.12
CA SER A 14 7.06 11.64 -16.79
C SER A 14 8.46 11.57 -17.44
N LEU A 15 9.35 10.74 -16.91
CA LEU A 15 10.66 10.53 -17.54
C LEU A 15 10.52 10.02 -18.97
N VAL A 16 9.53 9.18 -19.24
CA VAL A 16 9.24 8.66 -20.58
C VAL A 16 8.27 9.56 -21.33
N THR A 17 7.14 9.94 -20.69
CA THR A 17 6.03 10.60 -21.38
C THR A 17 6.30 12.08 -21.69
N LEU A 18 7.02 12.79 -20.82
CA LEU A 18 7.30 14.23 -20.98
C LEU A 18 8.76 14.51 -21.34
N TYR A 19 9.69 13.94 -20.58
CA TYR A 19 11.12 14.23 -20.77
C TYR A 19 11.77 13.39 -21.88
N GLN A 20 11.08 12.35 -22.40
CA GLN A 20 11.57 11.48 -23.47
C GLN A 20 12.98 10.94 -23.18
N SER A 21 13.23 10.60 -21.90
CA SER A 21 14.54 10.16 -21.43
C SER A 21 14.96 8.85 -22.11
N GLN A 22 16.22 8.79 -22.52
CA GLN A 22 16.82 7.59 -23.11
C GLN A 22 17.16 6.59 -21.98
N ILE A 23 16.30 5.60 -21.77
CA ILE A 23 16.49 4.56 -20.74
C ILE A 23 16.95 3.28 -21.42
N ALA A 24 18.06 2.69 -20.94
CA ALA A 24 18.52 1.39 -21.40
C ALA A 24 17.57 0.29 -20.90
N CYS A 25 16.71 -0.21 -21.78
CA CYS A 25 15.63 -1.15 -21.40
C CYS A 25 16.08 -2.61 -21.38
N LYS A 26 17.09 -2.98 -22.17
CA LYS A 26 17.55 -4.37 -22.30
C LYS A 26 18.04 -4.93 -20.96
N GLY A 27 17.50 -6.08 -20.56
CA GLY A 27 17.81 -6.72 -19.28
C GLY A 27 16.99 -6.22 -18.10
N LEU A 28 16.09 -5.26 -18.30
CA LEU A 28 15.14 -4.82 -17.28
C LEU A 28 13.88 -5.68 -17.28
N VAL A 29 13.23 -5.73 -16.12
CA VAL A 29 11.87 -6.23 -15.95
C VAL A 29 10.99 -5.06 -15.53
N SER A 30 9.96 -4.75 -16.31
CA SER A 30 8.99 -3.70 -16.02
C SER A 30 7.64 -4.32 -15.68
N LEU A 31 7.13 -4.00 -14.49
CA LEU A 31 5.84 -4.48 -14.00
C LEU A 31 4.88 -3.29 -13.88
N ALA A 32 3.79 -3.32 -14.62
CA ALA A 32 2.75 -2.29 -14.60
C ALA A 32 1.49 -2.82 -13.91
N PHE A 33 1.00 -2.09 -12.91
CA PHE A 33 -0.20 -2.43 -12.16
C PHE A 33 -1.28 -1.38 -12.39
N SER A 34 -2.48 -1.82 -12.78
CA SER A 34 -3.60 -0.91 -13.01
C SER A 34 -4.95 -1.61 -12.85
N GLN A 35 -5.92 -0.92 -12.27
CA GLN A 35 -7.30 -1.41 -12.25
C GLN A 35 -7.91 -1.39 -13.66
N SER A 36 -7.93 -0.23 -14.32
CA SER A 36 -8.58 -0.04 -15.62
C SER A 36 -7.70 -0.40 -16.81
N GLY A 37 -6.37 -0.27 -16.67
CA GLY A 37 -5.43 -0.39 -17.77
C GLY A 37 -5.57 0.68 -18.86
N GLN A 38 -6.22 1.82 -18.55
CA GLN A 38 -6.57 2.86 -19.52
C GLN A 38 -5.63 4.08 -19.46
N SER A 39 -4.87 4.27 -18.37
CA SER A 39 -4.04 5.45 -18.17
C SER A 39 -2.96 5.57 -19.27
N PRO A 40 -2.94 6.67 -20.05
CA PRO A 40 -1.90 6.91 -21.04
C PRO A 40 -0.49 6.92 -20.42
N ASP A 41 -0.36 7.43 -19.20
CA ASP A 41 0.90 7.50 -18.46
C ASP A 41 1.42 6.13 -17.99
N LEU A 42 0.61 5.07 -18.07
CA LEU A 42 1.09 3.69 -17.89
C LEU A 42 1.28 2.98 -19.22
N VAL A 43 0.39 3.23 -20.19
CA VAL A 43 0.42 2.57 -21.51
C VAL A 43 1.66 2.96 -22.30
N ALA A 44 1.96 4.26 -22.40
CA ALA A 44 3.10 4.75 -23.18
C ALA A 44 4.46 4.26 -22.61
N PRO A 45 4.76 4.36 -21.31
CA PRO A 45 5.98 3.78 -20.76
C PRO A 45 6.08 2.26 -20.92
N THR A 46 4.98 1.53 -20.72
CA THR A 46 5.00 0.08 -20.91
C THR A 46 5.38 -0.29 -22.33
N ARG A 47 4.80 0.40 -23.33
CA ARG A 47 5.16 0.22 -24.75
C ARG A 47 6.62 0.56 -25.00
N TYR A 48 7.09 1.70 -24.50
CA TYR A 48 8.50 2.11 -24.61
C TYR A 48 9.45 1.03 -24.08
N PHE A 49 9.17 0.48 -22.90
CA PHE A 49 9.99 -0.59 -22.33
C PHE A 49 9.91 -1.88 -23.15
N THR A 50 8.73 -2.24 -23.67
CA THR A 50 8.55 -3.42 -24.54
C THR A 50 9.36 -3.29 -25.82
N GLU A 51 9.25 -2.15 -26.51
CA GLU A 51 9.98 -1.86 -27.75
C GLU A 51 11.49 -1.76 -27.52
N GLY A 52 11.90 -1.26 -26.34
CA GLY A 52 13.30 -1.18 -25.92
C GLY A 52 13.93 -2.51 -25.48
N GLY A 53 13.18 -3.61 -25.49
CA GLY A 53 13.68 -4.96 -25.20
C GLY A 53 13.71 -5.33 -23.71
N ALA A 54 12.97 -4.63 -22.86
CA ALA A 54 12.69 -5.08 -21.49
C ALA A 54 11.67 -6.23 -21.49
N ILE A 55 11.70 -7.06 -20.45
CA ILE A 55 10.59 -7.98 -20.14
C ILE A 55 9.49 -7.17 -19.48
N THR A 56 8.29 -7.13 -20.09
CA THR A 56 7.19 -6.32 -19.60
C THR A 56 5.98 -7.17 -19.21
N ALA A 57 5.38 -6.85 -18.05
CA ALA A 57 4.18 -7.51 -17.56
C ALA A 57 3.15 -6.50 -17.07
N ALA A 58 1.91 -6.66 -17.50
CA ALA A 58 0.76 -5.87 -17.05
C ALA A 58 -0.13 -6.70 -16.12
N PHE A 59 -0.37 -6.16 -14.91
CA PHE A 59 -1.30 -6.70 -13.93
C PHE A 59 -2.56 -5.83 -13.96
N VAL A 60 -3.61 -6.32 -14.60
CA VAL A 60 -4.80 -5.53 -14.92
C VAL A 60 -6.08 -6.25 -14.54
N ASN A 61 -7.10 -5.49 -14.15
CA ASN A 61 -8.42 -6.08 -13.92
C ASN A 61 -9.21 -6.23 -15.23
N LYS A 62 -8.89 -5.42 -16.25
CA LYS A 62 -9.45 -5.51 -17.62
C LYS A 62 -8.40 -6.07 -18.58
N LYS A 63 -8.48 -7.35 -18.89
CA LYS A 63 -7.49 -8.06 -19.75
C LYS A 63 -7.39 -7.55 -21.18
N ASP A 64 -8.43 -6.89 -21.69
CA ASP A 64 -8.48 -6.34 -23.06
C ASP A 64 -8.16 -4.83 -23.08
N SER A 65 -7.49 -4.32 -22.05
CA SER A 65 -7.13 -2.90 -21.93
C SER A 65 -5.92 -2.51 -22.79
N PRO A 66 -5.76 -1.21 -23.11
CA PRO A 66 -4.58 -0.70 -23.82
C PRO A 66 -3.25 -1.06 -23.13
N LEU A 67 -3.21 -1.09 -21.80
CA LEU A 67 -2.04 -1.49 -21.03
C LEU A 67 -1.71 -2.99 -21.25
N ALA A 68 -2.73 -3.84 -21.28
CA ALA A 68 -2.55 -5.25 -21.59
C ALA A 68 -1.96 -5.46 -23.00
N GLN A 69 -2.40 -4.66 -23.98
CA GLN A 69 -1.90 -4.72 -25.34
C GLN A 69 -0.46 -4.19 -25.48
N ALA A 70 -0.02 -3.32 -24.57
CA ALA A 70 1.33 -2.75 -24.59
C ALA A 70 2.39 -3.66 -23.96
N ALA A 71 2.00 -4.62 -23.12
CA ALA A 71 2.91 -5.52 -22.41
C ALA A 71 3.06 -6.87 -23.11
N GLN A 72 4.21 -7.54 -22.89
CA GLN A 72 4.46 -8.91 -23.39
C GLN A 72 3.64 -9.96 -22.61
N TRP A 73 3.46 -9.74 -21.31
CA TRP A 73 2.74 -10.66 -20.42
C TRP A 73 1.57 -9.96 -19.74
N VAL A 74 0.44 -10.63 -19.68
CA VAL A 74 -0.78 -10.09 -19.08
C VAL A 74 -1.26 -11.01 -17.97
N PHE A 75 -1.41 -10.45 -16.78
CA PHE A 75 -1.90 -11.15 -15.59
C PHE A 75 -3.21 -10.50 -15.11
N PRO A 76 -4.36 -11.17 -15.32
CA PRO A 76 -5.63 -10.67 -14.81
C PRO A 76 -5.68 -10.67 -13.29
N LEU A 77 -6.15 -9.58 -12.68
CA LEU A 77 -6.25 -9.44 -11.22
C LEU A 77 -7.45 -10.16 -10.62
N HIS A 78 -8.49 -10.42 -11.42
CA HIS A 78 -9.74 -11.07 -10.99
C HIS A 78 -10.42 -10.42 -9.78
N ALA A 79 -10.26 -9.10 -9.61
CA ALA A 79 -10.84 -8.35 -8.49
C ALA A 79 -12.36 -8.10 -8.63
N GLY A 80 -12.97 -8.57 -9.71
CA GLY A 80 -14.37 -8.30 -10.02
C GLY A 80 -14.59 -6.85 -10.48
N THR A 81 -15.86 -6.43 -10.53
CA THR A 81 -16.20 -5.06 -10.91
C THR A 81 -15.86 -4.08 -9.80
N GLU A 82 -15.09 -3.06 -10.12
CA GLU A 82 -14.81 -1.92 -9.24
C GLU A 82 -15.77 -0.80 -9.63
N ALA A 83 -16.81 -0.59 -8.82
CA ALA A 83 -17.88 0.35 -9.12
C ALA A 83 -17.60 1.77 -8.62
N SER A 84 -16.82 1.89 -7.55
CA SER A 84 -16.44 3.18 -6.97
C SER A 84 -15.22 3.78 -7.67
N VAL A 85 -15.11 5.11 -7.62
CA VAL A 85 -13.87 5.82 -8.02
C VAL A 85 -12.73 5.45 -7.09
N ALA A 86 -13.01 5.37 -5.79
CA ALA A 86 -12.08 4.89 -4.77
C ALA A 86 -11.95 3.36 -4.85
N ALA A 87 -11.01 2.88 -5.67
CA ALA A 87 -10.76 1.45 -5.84
C ALA A 87 -10.19 0.83 -4.54
N THR A 88 -10.67 -0.34 -4.16
CA THR A 88 -10.24 -1.08 -2.97
C THR A 88 -9.84 -2.52 -3.28
N LYS A 89 -10.73 -3.31 -3.87
CA LYS A 89 -10.50 -4.73 -4.19
C LYS A 89 -9.34 -4.92 -5.18
N SER A 90 -9.27 -4.07 -6.20
CA SER A 90 -8.20 -4.13 -7.19
C SER A 90 -6.85 -3.73 -6.61
N TYR A 91 -6.80 -2.81 -5.63
CA TYR A 91 -5.57 -2.48 -4.92
C TYR A 91 -5.04 -3.71 -4.14
N ILE A 92 -5.91 -4.37 -3.35
CA ILE A 92 -5.54 -5.60 -2.64
C ILE A 92 -5.08 -6.68 -3.62
N ALA A 93 -5.80 -6.88 -4.73
CA ALA A 93 -5.42 -7.87 -5.74
C ALA A 93 -4.05 -7.57 -6.38
N GLN A 94 -3.69 -6.30 -6.57
CA GLN A 94 -2.37 -5.89 -7.05
C GLN A 94 -1.27 -6.22 -6.03
N LEU A 95 -1.49 -5.96 -4.74
CA LEU A 95 -0.54 -6.33 -3.68
C LEU A 95 -0.34 -7.85 -3.61
N VAL A 96 -1.42 -8.61 -3.67
CA VAL A 96 -1.38 -10.08 -3.70
C VAL A 96 -0.63 -10.59 -4.93
N ALA A 97 -0.90 -10.02 -6.11
CA ALA A 97 -0.19 -10.39 -7.34
C ALA A 97 1.32 -10.12 -7.22
N GLY A 98 1.71 -8.97 -6.66
CA GLY A 98 3.11 -8.66 -6.37
C GLY A 98 3.76 -9.65 -5.41
N ALA A 99 3.07 -10.04 -4.33
CA ALA A 99 3.56 -11.04 -3.38
C ALA A 99 3.70 -12.43 -4.04
N ARG A 100 2.75 -12.83 -4.89
CA ARG A 100 2.81 -14.11 -5.64
C ARG A 100 4.00 -14.17 -6.59
N ILE A 101 4.35 -13.06 -7.27
CA ILE A 101 5.55 -13.00 -8.11
C ILE A 101 6.80 -13.29 -7.27
N VAL A 102 6.90 -12.64 -6.10
CA VAL A 102 8.07 -12.82 -5.22
C VAL A 102 8.14 -14.25 -4.71
N ALA A 103 7.03 -14.82 -4.25
CA ALA A 103 6.95 -16.20 -3.78
C ALA A 103 7.36 -17.21 -4.85
N ALA A 104 6.87 -17.03 -6.08
CA ALA A 104 7.22 -17.89 -7.21
C ALA A 104 8.68 -17.72 -7.65
N TRP A 105 9.19 -16.48 -7.67
CA TRP A 105 10.57 -16.22 -8.09
C TRP A 105 11.59 -16.81 -7.12
N GLN A 106 11.27 -16.84 -5.81
CA GLN A 106 12.16 -17.36 -4.77
C GLN A 106 11.96 -18.86 -4.50
N ASP A 107 10.94 -19.46 -5.09
CA ASP A 107 10.45 -20.79 -4.70
C ASP A 107 10.17 -20.87 -3.17
N ASP A 108 9.62 -19.77 -2.62
CA ASP A 108 9.34 -19.62 -1.19
C ASP A 108 8.02 -20.33 -0.83
N LEU A 109 8.15 -21.57 -0.41
CA LEU A 109 7.01 -22.41 -0.04
C LEU A 109 6.25 -21.88 1.19
N VAL A 110 6.94 -21.18 2.11
CA VAL A 110 6.32 -20.57 3.29
C VAL A 110 5.43 -19.41 2.86
N LEU A 111 5.93 -18.52 2.01
CA LEU A 111 5.16 -17.41 1.48
C LEU A 111 4.01 -17.89 0.57
N GLN A 112 4.21 -18.96 -0.21
CA GLN A 112 3.14 -19.59 -1.03
C GLN A 112 2.03 -20.15 -0.15
N SER A 113 2.37 -20.82 0.95
CA SER A 113 1.40 -21.33 1.93
C SER A 113 0.61 -20.19 2.59
N ALA A 114 1.31 -19.15 3.05
CA ALA A 114 0.71 -17.96 3.65
C ALA A 114 -0.24 -17.23 2.68
N LEU A 115 0.12 -17.14 1.39
CA LEU A 115 -0.74 -16.60 0.33
C LEU A 115 -2.00 -17.46 0.10
N SER A 116 -1.91 -18.77 0.28
CA SER A 116 -3.06 -19.66 0.16
C SER A 116 -4.04 -19.50 1.33
N ALA A 117 -3.56 -19.18 2.54
CA ALA A 117 -4.36 -18.90 3.72
C ALA A 117 -4.93 -17.47 3.73
N LEU A 118 -4.36 -16.56 2.94
CA LEU A 118 -4.67 -15.12 2.97
C LEU A 118 -6.16 -14.77 2.78
N PRO A 119 -6.96 -15.45 1.92
CA PRO A 119 -8.39 -15.12 1.78
C PRO A 119 -9.16 -15.22 3.10
N GLY A 120 -8.88 -16.25 3.91
CA GLY A 120 -9.48 -16.39 5.24
C GLY A 120 -9.05 -15.29 6.23
N VAL A 121 -7.79 -14.85 6.14
CA VAL A 121 -7.28 -13.72 6.92
C VAL A 121 -7.98 -12.42 6.52
N LEU A 122 -8.10 -12.14 5.21
CA LEU A 122 -8.76 -10.92 4.71
C LEU A 122 -10.25 -10.89 5.07
N SER A 123 -10.92 -12.05 5.08
CA SER A 123 -12.31 -12.13 5.56
C SER A 123 -12.44 -11.71 7.02
N ARG A 124 -11.53 -12.14 7.90
CA ARG A 124 -11.51 -11.70 9.30
C ARG A 124 -11.13 -10.22 9.41
N ALA A 125 -10.15 -9.77 8.66
CA ALA A 125 -9.68 -8.39 8.66
C ALA A 125 -10.78 -7.38 8.28
N ALA A 126 -11.66 -7.75 7.33
CA ALA A 126 -12.80 -6.93 6.93
C ALA A 126 -13.85 -6.74 8.04
N HIS A 127 -13.81 -7.54 9.10
CA HIS A 127 -14.77 -7.49 10.22
C HIS A 127 -14.11 -7.04 11.53
N MET A 128 -12.88 -6.49 11.45
CA MET A 128 -12.22 -5.94 12.64
C MET A 128 -12.96 -4.69 13.13
N ASP A 129 -13.14 -4.63 14.44
CA ASP A 129 -13.77 -3.46 15.07
C ASP A 129 -12.76 -2.30 15.20
N TRP A 130 -12.97 -1.27 14.39
CA TRP A 130 -12.24 -0.01 14.40
C TRP A 130 -13.15 1.18 14.73
N SER A 131 -14.25 0.96 15.45
CA SER A 131 -15.21 1.99 15.88
C SER A 131 -14.56 3.15 16.64
N VAL A 132 -13.54 2.87 17.45
CA VAL A 132 -12.70 3.89 18.11
C VAL A 132 -12.10 4.88 17.09
N GLY A 133 -11.75 4.41 15.91
CA GLY A 133 -11.27 5.27 14.83
C GLY A 133 -12.35 6.25 14.34
N LEU A 134 -13.59 5.79 14.21
CA LEU A 134 -14.71 6.64 13.81
C LEU A 134 -14.99 7.73 14.86
N GLU A 135 -14.95 7.40 16.15
CA GLU A 135 -15.14 8.37 17.22
C GLU A 135 -14.10 9.51 17.19
N VAL A 136 -12.82 9.17 16.92
CA VAL A 136 -11.73 10.15 16.86
C VAL A 136 -11.81 11.00 15.59
N LEU A 137 -12.21 10.39 14.45
CA LEU A 137 -12.13 11.02 13.12
C LEU A 137 -13.42 11.70 12.68
N HIS A 138 -14.53 11.55 13.39
CA HIS A 138 -15.86 12.02 12.97
C HIS A 138 -15.94 13.54 12.68
N HIS A 139 -15.12 14.35 13.34
CA HIS A 139 -15.16 15.81 13.23
C HIS A 139 -13.81 16.41 12.83
N VAL A 140 -12.92 15.62 12.23
CA VAL A 140 -11.62 16.13 11.81
C VAL A 140 -11.64 16.47 10.32
N ASP A 141 -10.95 17.55 9.96
CA ASP A 141 -10.75 18.01 8.59
C ASP A 141 -9.36 17.64 8.05
N ARG A 142 -8.44 17.26 8.94
CA ARG A 142 -7.06 16.91 8.62
C ARG A 142 -6.49 15.87 9.56
N LEU A 143 -5.58 15.03 9.07
CA LEU A 143 -4.80 14.11 9.89
C LEU A 143 -3.48 13.73 9.21
N PHE A 144 -2.53 13.26 10.02
CA PHE A 144 -1.37 12.56 9.47
C PHE A 144 -1.56 11.04 9.58
N VAL A 145 -1.10 10.36 8.53
CA VAL A 145 -1.06 8.90 8.47
C VAL A 145 0.39 8.46 8.45
N ILE A 146 0.83 7.73 9.46
CA ILE A 146 2.24 7.37 9.62
C ILE A 146 2.45 5.90 9.29
N GLY A 147 3.44 5.65 8.43
CA GLY A 147 3.94 4.31 8.15
C GLY A 147 5.46 4.27 8.10
N ARG A 148 6.04 3.10 7.93
CA ARG A 148 7.46 2.90 7.59
C ARG A 148 7.70 1.51 7.02
N GLY A 149 8.69 1.36 6.14
CA GLY A 149 8.95 0.08 5.47
C GLY A 149 7.72 -0.42 4.72
N THR A 150 7.28 -1.63 5.00
CA THR A 150 6.08 -2.23 4.38
C THR A 150 4.78 -1.56 4.78
N GLY A 151 4.74 -0.80 5.88
CA GLY A 151 3.60 0.00 6.30
C GLY A 151 3.47 1.34 5.56
N MET A 152 4.52 1.82 4.87
CA MET A 152 4.46 3.11 4.17
C MET A 152 3.47 3.11 2.98
N PRO A 153 3.45 2.11 2.09
CA PRO A 153 2.44 2.02 1.04
C PRO A 153 1.00 1.99 1.59
N VAL A 154 0.78 1.35 2.74
CA VAL A 154 -0.53 1.33 3.41
C VAL A 154 -0.91 2.74 3.90
N ALA A 155 0.04 3.49 4.45
CA ALA A 155 -0.19 4.86 4.89
C ALA A 155 -0.54 5.79 3.71
N LEU A 156 0.16 5.64 2.58
CA LEU A 156 -0.14 6.39 1.36
C LEU A 156 -1.54 6.10 0.82
N GLU A 157 -1.92 4.82 0.76
CA GLU A 157 -3.25 4.40 0.33
C GLU A 157 -4.35 4.90 1.28
N ALA A 158 -4.14 4.79 2.59
CA ALA A 158 -5.09 5.27 3.58
C ALA A 158 -5.28 6.79 3.49
N ALA A 159 -4.20 7.56 3.35
CA ALA A 159 -4.29 9.01 3.17
C ALA A 159 -5.03 9.39 1.87
N LEU A 160 -4.87 8.60 0.81
CA LEU A 160 -5.65 8.77 -0.42
C LEU A 160 -7.13 8.50 -0.18
N LYS A 161 -7.49 7.40 0.47
CA LYS A 161 -8.88 7.03 0.76
C LYS A 161 -9.59 8.06 1.64
N PHE A 162 -8.95 8.57 2.69
CA PHE A 162 -9.54 9.66 3.49
C PHE A 162 -9.91 10.88 2.65
N LYS A 163 -9.10 11.24 1.66
CA LYS A 163 -9.41 12.34 0.74
C LYS A 163 -10.55 12.00 -0.23
N GLU A 164 -10.54 10.79 -0.78
CA GLU A 164 -11.51 10.37 -1.80
C GLU A 164 -12.91 10.07 -1.24
N THR A 165 -12.98 9.52 -0.03
CA THR A 165 -14.24 9.00 0.54
C THR A 165 -14.79 9.85 1.68
N CYS A 166 -13.91 10.44 2.49
CA CYS A 166 -14.31 11.17 3.70
C CYS A 166 -14.16 12.69 3.56
N GLY A 167 -13.49 13.21 2.51
CA GLY A 167 -13.20 14.63 2.36
C GLY A 167 -12.19 15.16 3.39
N ILE A 168 -11.46 14.29 4.07
CA ILE A 168 -10.46 14.66 5.08
C ILE A 168 -9.11 14.88 4.41
N GLN A 169 -8.46 16.02 4.67
CA GLN A 169 -7.10 16.31 4.22
C GLN A 169 -6.10 15.42 4.98
N ALA A 170 -5.81 14.25 4.45
CA ALA A 170 -4.87 13.32 5.01
C ALA A 170 -3.52 13.37 4.30
N GLU A 171 -2.42 13.35 5.07
CA GLU A 171 -1.07 13.33 4.53
C GLU A 171 -0.27 12.18 5.15
N ALA A 172 0.41 11.40 4.29
CA ALA A 172 1.18 10.25 4.72
C ALA A 172 2.67 10.60 4.88
N PHE A 173 3.25 10.21 6.02
CA PHE A 173 4.68 10.38 6.30
C PHE A 173 5.33 9.08 6.77
N SER A 174 6.59 8.93 6.43
CA SER A 174 7.45 7.98 7.11
C SER A 174 7.69 8.43 8.57
N SER A 175 7.72 7.49 9.51
CA SER A 175 8.04 7.79 10.92
C SER A 175 9.41 8.48 11.11
N ALA A 176 10.30 8.42 10.13
CA ALA A 176 11.55 9.17 10.14
C ALA A 176 11.34 10.61 9.63
N GLU A 177 10.64 10.78 8.51
CA GLU A 177 10.45 12.08 7.85
C GLU A 177 9.59 13.04 8.65
N VAL A 178 8.54 12.53 9.32
CA VAL A 178 7.65 13.39 10.14
C VAL A 178 8.42 14.18 11.18
N LYS A 179 9.52 13.66 11.68
CA LYS A 179 10.39 14.33 12.67
C LYS A 179 11.20 15.53 12.12
N HIS A 180 11.31 15.65 10.79
CA HIS A 180 12.13 16.66 10.12
C HIS A 180 11.32 17.88 9.62
N GLY A 181 10.22 18.21 10.29
CA GLY A 181 9.41 19.39 9.97
C GLY A 181 7.93 19.19 10.26
N PRO A 182 7.24 18.22 9.60
CA PRO A 182 5.78 18.05 9.76
C PRO A 182 5.30 17.90 11.19
N MET A 183 6.14 17.33 12.08
CA MET A 183 5.86 17.21 13.52
C MET A 183 5.53 18.55 14.20
N ALA A 184 5.95 19.69 13.65
CA ALA A 184 5.62 21.01 14.19
C ALA A 184 4.11 21.31 14.14
N LEU A 185 3.36 20.63 13.26
CA LEU A 185 1.90 20.77 13.15
C LEU A 185 1.14 19.87 14.13
N ILE A 186 1.83 18.98 14.84
CA ILE A 186 1.21 18.06 15.80
C ILE A 186 1.09 18.74 17.15
N GLU A 187 -0.07 19.32 17.39
CA GLU A 187 -0.47 20.00 18.63
C GLU A 187 -1.40 19.11 19.45
N GLU A 188 -1.82 19.61 20.63
CA GLU A 188 -2.80 18.94 21.46
C GLU A 188 -4.10 18.64 20.68
N GLY A 189 -4.56 17.41 20.75
CA GLY A 189 -5.75 16.94 20.02
C GLY A 189 -5.56 16.66 18.53
N TYR A 190 -4.35 16.88 17.94
CA TYR A 190 -4.10 16.59 16.53
C TYR A 190 -4.29 15.09 16.22
N PRO A 191 -5.12 14.72 15.21
CA PRO A 191 -5.38 13.33 14.90
C PRO A 191 -4.22 12.69 14.13
N LEU A 192 -3.82 11.51 14.58
CA LEU A 192 -2.72 10.75 14.00
C LEU A 192 -3.12 9.30 13.86
N LEU A 193 -2.99 8.73 12.65
CA LEU A 193 -3.15 7.31 12.40
C LEU A 193 -1.76 6.69 12.16
N VAL A 194 -1.36 5.74 13.00
CA VAL A 194 -0.06 5.07 12.90
C VAL A 194 -0.27 3.59 12.55
N PHE A 195 0.32 3.15 11.45
CA PHE A 195 0.33 1.77 11.02
C PHE A 195 1.62 1.07 11.46
N ALA A 196 1.52 0.15 12.39
CA ALA A 196 2.65 -0.58 12.98
C ALA A 196 2.51 -2.12 12.81
N PRO A 197 2.51 -2.63 11.55
CA PRO A 197 2.54 -4.06 11.32
C PRO A 197 3.82 -4.68 11.88
N ARG A 198 3.84 -6.01 12.04
CA ARG A 198 5.06 -6.75 12.45
C ARG A 198 6.21 -6.48 11.50
N GLY A 199 7.42 -6.49 12.04
CA GLY A 199 8.65 -6.36 11.27
C GLY A 199 9.63 -5.34 11.85
N PRO A 200 10.76 -5.11 11.16
CA PRO A 200 11.85 -4.28 11.69
C PRO A 200 11.49 -2.82 11.99
N ALA A 201 10.43 -2.29 11.37
CA ALA A 201 10.00 -0.91 11.57
C ALA A 201 9.07 -0.73 12.80
N GLN A 202 8.48 -1.81 13.32
CA GLN A 202 7.43 -1.76 14.32
C GLN A 202 7.86 -1.03 15.60
N ALA A 203 8.99 -1.39 16.19
CA ALA A 203 9.45 -0.78 17.44
C ALA A 203 9.59 0.75 17.33
N GLY A 204 10.11 1.24 16.21
CA GLY A 204 10.24 2.69 15.96
C GLY A 204 8.89 3.39 15.76
N LEU A 205 7.89 2.70 15.19
CA LEU A 205 6.53 3.22 15.02
C LEU A 205 5.80 3.29 16.36
N LEU A 206 5.96 2.27 17.23
CA LEU A 206 5.40 2.26 18.58
C LEU A 206 5.99 3.38 19.45
N ALA A 207 7.31 3.56 19.39
CA ALA A 207 7.98 4.64 20.10
C ALA A 207 7.51 6.03 19.63
N LEU A 208 7.32 6.22 18.32
CA LEU A 208 6.76 7.46 17.78
C LEU A 208 5.31 7.67 18.26
N ALA A 209 4.48 6.65 18.22
CA ALA A 209 3.09 6.76 18.69
C ALA A 209 3.02 7.23 20.15
N GLU A 210 3.88 6.71 21.00
CA GLU A 210 3.96 7.12 22.40
C GLU A 210 4.49 8.56 22.54
N GLU A 211 5.53 8.93 21.82
CA GLU A 211 6.04 10.30 21.78
C GLU A 211 4.96 11.31 21.36
N MET A 212 4.11 10.95 20.39
CA MET A 212 3.03 11.82 19.93
C MET A 212 1.89 11.91 20.95
N ARG A 213 1.57 10.83 21.68
CA ARG A 213 0.63 10.88 22.80
C ARG A 213 1.08 11.82 23.91
N LEU A 214 2.38 11.77 24.25
CA LEU A 214 2.95 12.67 25.26
C LEU A 214 2.92 14.14 24.83
N ARG A 215 2.82 14.42 23.54
CA ARG A 215 2.59 15.77 22.99
C ARG A 215 1.11 16.17 22.96
N GLY A 216 0.20 15.29 23.39
CA GLY A 216 -1.23 15.54 23.40
C GLY A 216 -1.96 15.15 22.11
N ALA A 217 -1.30 14.54 21.13
CA ALA A 217 -1.95 14.08 19.90
C ALA A 217 -2.97 12.96 20.18
N LYS A 218 -4.05 12.92 19.40
CA LYS A 218 -5.02 11.81 19.39
C LYS A 218 -4.50 10.69 18.48
N VAL A 219 -3.80 9.73 19.06
CA VAL A 219 -3.12 8.67 18.30
C VAL A 219 -4.02 7.44 18.18
N LEU A 220 -4.39 7.11 16.94
CA LEU A 220 -4.93 5.85 16.51
C LEU A 220 -3.76 4.95 16.09
N LEU A 221 -3.56 3.83 16.80
CA LEU A 221 -2.45 2.91 16.55
C LEU A 221 -2.98 1.57 16.08
N ALA A 222 -2.76 1.28 14.78
CA ALA A 222 -3.11 0.01 14.18
C ALA A 222 -1.91 -0.95 14.26
N ALA A 223 -2.05 -1.98 15.08
CA ALA A 223 -1.01 -2.97 15.34
C ALA A 223 -1.63 -4.34 15.71
N PRO A 224 -0.84 -5.43 15.73
CA PRO A 224 -1.29 -6.73 16.17
C PRO A 224 -1.98 -6.71 17.54
N THR A 225 -2.98 -7.56 17.70
CA THR A 225 -3.72 -7.69 18.97
C THR A 225 -2.74 -7.96 20.13
N GLY A 226 -2.92 -7.24 21.23
CA GLY A 226 -2.04 -7.35 22.40
C GLY A 226 -0.78 -6.46 22.35
N THR A 227 -0.56 -5.72 21.27
CA THR A 227 0.50 -4.71 21.22
C THR A 227 0.19 -3.57 22.19
N PRO A 228 1.11 -3.19 23.10
CA PRO A 228 0.87 -2.09 24.05
C PRO A 228 0.48 -0.79 23.33
N GLY A 229 -0.60 -0.17 23.80
CA GLY A 229 -1.11 1.08 23.25
C GLY A 229 -1.86 0.95 21.92
N ALA A 230 -1.95 -0.23 21.31
CA ALA A 230 -2.78 -0.43 20.13
C ALA A 230 -4.27 -0.30 20.47
N ASN A 231 -4.99 0.48 19.69
CA ASN A 231 -6.43 0.67 19.81
C ASN A 231 -7.19 0.33 18.50
N LEU A 232 -6.46 0.03 17.43
CA LEU A 232 -6.98 -0.50 16.17
C LEU A 232 -6.31 -1.87 15.91
N PRO A 233 -6.93 -2.98 16.34
CA PRO A 233 -6.32 -4.30 16.20
C PRO A 233 -6.28 -4.73 14.72
N ILE A 234 -5.19 -5.42 14.32
CA ILE A 234 -5.06 -6.02 12.99
C ILE A 234 -4.98 -7.54 13.09
N VAL A 235 -5.43 -8.22 12.04
CA VAL A 235 -5.31 -9.67 11.91
C VAL A 235 -3.92 -10.00 11.37
N GLU A 236 -3.15 -10.79 12.11
CA GLU A 236 -1.85 -11.28 11.67
C GLU A 236 -2.00 -12.33 10.56
N THR A 237 -1.07 -12.33 9.63
CA THR A 237 -0.94 -13.35 8.59
C THR A 237 0.14 -14.38 8.97
N ASP A 238 0.22 -15.48 8.23
CA ASP A 238 1.27 -16.49 8.44
C ASP A 238 2.67 -16.02 7.97
N SER A 239 2.75 -14.84 7.34
CA SER A 239 3.99 -14.19 6.94
C SER A 239 3.93 -12.70 7.21
N ILE A 240 4.92 -12.16 7.89
CA ILE A 240 5.02 -10.71 8.17
C ILE A 240 5.01 -9.84 6.90
N ASP A 241 5.39 -10.41 5.77
CA ASP A 241 5.39 -9.71 4.48
C ASP A 241 3.97 -9.51 3.92
N LEU A 242 2.99 -10.27 4.41
CA LEU A 242 1.58 -10.13 4.04
C LEU A 242 0.75 -9.31 5.04
N ASP A 243 1.28 -9.01 6.22
CA ASP A 243 0.59 -8.18 7.23
C ASP A 243 0.11 -6.83 6.67
N PRO A 244 0.85 -6.13 5.80
CA PRO A 244 0.35 -4.89 5.18
C PRO A 244 -0.93 -5.08 4.36
N ILE A 245 -1.14 -6.27 3.77
CA ILE A 245 -2.35 -6.57 2.99
C ILE A 245 -3.55 -6.79 3.93
N SER A 246 -3.34 -7.46 5.04
CA SER A 246 -4.35 -7.62 6.09
C SER A 246 -4.69 -6.27 6.74
N LEU A 247 -3.69 -5.46 7.00
CA LEU A 247 -3.81 -4.13 7.60
C LEU A 247 -4.69 -3.20 6.75
N ILE A 248 -4.42 -3.10 5.44
CA ILE A 248 -5.23 -2.24 4.57
C ILE A 248 -6.67 -2.78 4.43
N GLN A 249 -6.87 -4.09 4.48
CA GLN A 249 -8.21 -4.68 4.50
C GLN A 249 -8.97 -4.31 5.78
N SER A 250 -8.31 -4.28 6.94
CA SER A 250 -8.94 -3.83 8.21
C SER A 250 -9.29 -2.34 8.19
N PHE A 251 -8.55 -1.54 7.43
CA PHE A 251 -8.76 -0.10 7.30
C PHE A 251 -9.99 0.26 6.45
N TYR A 252 -10.23 -0.45 5.34
CA TYR A 252 -11.27 -0.07 4.38
C TYR A 252 -12.70 0.06 4.95
N PRO A 253 -13.16 -0.74 5.92
CA PRO A 253 -14.49 -0.54 6.51
C PRO A 253 -14.65 0.77 7.29
N MET A 254 -13.54 1.48 7.59
CA MET A 254 -13.56 2.74 8.33
C MET A 254 -13.79 3.96 7.43
N VAL A 255 -13.67 3.82 6.09
CA VAL A 255 -13.71 4.93 5.12
C VAL A 255 -14.72 4.76 4.00
#